data_82da3c3a051a2b5b6053632904c2ed77
#
_entry.id   82da3c3a051a2b5b6053632904c2ed77
#
_cell.length_a   1.000
_cell.length_b   1.000
_cell.length_c   1.000
_cell.angle_alpha   90.00
_cell.angle_beta   90.00
_cell.angle_gamma   90.00
#
_symmetry.space_group_name_H-M   'P 1'
#
loop_
_entity.id
_entity.type
_entity.pdbx_description
1 polymer ?
#
loop_
_entity_poly.entity_id
_entity_poly.type
_entity_poly.pdbx_seq_one_letter_code
_entity_poly.pdbx_strand_id
1 'polypeptide(L)'
;MKIKLIDAFLLRYPKTAQKICAYFEEATGQEADFANLTKPNLARFVDYLQDHLAGTSCKTYCAQMKAVMNIYSEDFSFQKGWEKILSVKNDTSEQIYLTDDELRRVIEYCPDTRTEAVVHQQFILSALVGARHGDIVRLNTTNIRDGYICYVSQKTHLKATVPMSETARKILTGEFFNKPLRLFAESDYEKFAYRDTVSDTTFNDVLRRICRLCDIDEPITLYRRGKTVTEPKWKFASSHLGRRTAATLLYLHGCDIYSISRILAHSSVEMTAKRYICAPLRNLSEETMAFFSQFK
;
A
#
# COMPACT_ATOMS: atom_id res chain seq x y z
N MET A 1 -8.95 41.34 -4.89
CA MET A 1 -7.78 40.89 -4.11
C MET A 1 -7.37 39.55 -4.72
N LYS A 2 -6.14 39.42 -5.23
CA LYS A 2 -5.69 38.12 -5.80
C LYS A 2 -5.56 37.11 -4.68
N ILE A 3 -5.97 35.87 -4.92
CA ILE A 3 -5.87 34.78 -3.94
C ILE A 3 -4.39 34.49 -3.59
N LYS A 4 -4.11 34.19 -2.33
CA LYS A 4 -2.77 33.73 -1.93
C LYS A 4 -2.56 32.26 -2.29
N LEU A 5 -1.32 31.85 -2.55
CA LEU A 5 -1.01 30.48 -2.91
C LEU A 5 -1.46 29.49 -1.83
N ILE A 6 -1.21 29.81 -0.56
CA ILE A 6 -1.65 28.96 0.57
C ILE A 6 -3.17 28.78 0.60
N ASP A 7 -3.95 29.83 0.32
CA ASP A 7 -5.41 29.74 0.32
C ASP A 7 -5.91 28.86 -0.86
N ALA A 8 -5.26 28.98 -2.01
CA ALA A 8 -5.54 28.13 -3.17
C ALA A 8 -5.28 26.64 -2.86
N PHE A 9 -4.21 26.34 -2.12
CA PHE A 9 -3.94 24.99 -1.65
C PHE A 9 -4.94 24.53 -0.59
N LEU A 10 -5.30 25.39 0.38
CA LEU A 10 -6.27 25.03 1.42
C LEU A 10 -7.63 24.67 0.86
N LEU A 11 -8.09 25.36 -0.18
CA LEU A 11 -9.34 25.06 -0.87
C LEU A 11 -9.36 23.66 -1.51
N ARG A 12 -8.23 23.19 -2.02
CA ARG A 12 -8.19 21.93 -2.78
C ARG A 12 -7.50 20.78 -2.05
N TYR A 13 -6.47 21.07 -1.28
CA TYR A 13 -5.60 20.11 -0.60
C TYR A 13 -5.33 20.49 0.86
N PRO A 14 -6.37 20.64 1.72
CA PRO A 14 -6.22 21.18 3.07
C PRO A 14 -5.22 20.42 3.94
N LYS A 15 -5.09 19.10 3.74
CA LYS A 15 -4.18 18.25 4.52
C LYS A 15 -2.70 18.47 4.18
N THR A 16 -2.39 19.00 3.01
CA THR A 16 -1.01 19.13 2.52
C THR A 16 -0.60 20.57 2.23
N ALA A 17 -1.54 21.52 2.26
CA ALA A 17 -1.33 22.91 1.92
C ALA A 17 -0.12 23.55 2.63
N GLN A 18 -0.09 23.47 3.96
CA GLN A 18 0.99 24.03 4.76
C GLN A 18 2.35 23.37 4.44
N LYS A 19 2.37 22.05 4.27
CA LYS A 19 3.62 21.32 3.97
C LYS A 19 4.18 21.70 2.59
N ILE A 20 3.32 21.84 1.57
CA ILE A 20 3.78 22.20 0.23
C ILE A 20 4.37 23.59 0.21
N CYS A 21 3.72 24.56 0.85
CA CYS A 21 4.23 25.92 0.96
C CYS A 21 5.55 25.96 1.74
N ALA A 22 5.63 25.29 2.89
CA ALA A 22 6.88 25.21 3.67
C ALA A 22 8.03 24.60 2.86
N TYR A 23 7.82 23.50 2.16
CA TYR A 23 8.85 22.90 1.30
C TYR A 23 9.29 23.82 0.17
N PHE A 24 8.36 24.59 -0.40
CA PHE A 24 8.71 25.59 -1.40
C PHE A 24 9.59 26.71 -0.82
N GLU A 25 9.24 27.21 0.35
CA GLU A 25 10.00 28.25 1.06
C GLU A 25 11.38 27.75 1.48
N GLU A 26 11.48 26.54 2.03
CA GLU A 26 12.76 25.90 2.37
C GLU A 26 13.65 25.69 1.15
N ALA A 27 13.07 25.27 0.03
CA ALA A 27 13.80 25.00 -1.21
C ALA A 27 14.32 26.28 -1.89
N THR A 28 13.58 27.37 -1.80
CA THR A 28 13.82 28.58 -2.63
C THR A 28 14.35 29.76 -1.83
N GLY A 29 14.10 29.77 -0.51
CA GLY A 29 14.33 30.94 0.35
C GLY A 29 13.36 32.09 0.08
N GLN A 30 12.25 31.84 -0.63
CA GLN A 30 11.25 32.84 -1.01
C GLN A 30 9.88 32.45 -0.49
N GLU A 31 9.05 33.43 -0.18
CA GLU A 31 7.66 33.23 0.23
C GLU A 31 6.88 32.40 -0.82
N ALA A 32 6.03 31.49 -0.35
CA ALA A 32 5.16 30.68 -1.20
C ALA A 32 4.03 31.56 -1.76
N ASP A 33 4.32 32.25 -2.87
CA ASP A 33 3.43 33.11 -3.62
C ASP A 33 3.44 32.77 -5.11
N PHE A 34 2.34 33.04 -5.82
CA PHE A 34 2.20 32.78 -7.25
C PHE A 34 3.28 33.49 -8.08
N ALA A 35 3.70 34.71 -7.67
CA ALA A 35 4.75 35.46 -8.35
C ALA A 35 6.11 34.76 -8.28
N ASN A 36 6.35 33.96 -7.25
CA ASN A 36 7.60 33.23 -7.03
C ASN A 36 7.63 31.84 -7.70
N LEU A 37 6.52 31.39 -8.33
CA LEU A 37 6.47 30.12 -9.05
C LEU A 37 7.17 30.20 -10.42
N THR A 38 8.41 30.68 -10.42
CA THR A 38 9.27 30.74 -11.60
C THR A 38 9.88 29.38 -11.92
N LYS A 39 10.31 29.16 -13.17
CA LYS A 39 10.97 27.89 -13.55
C LYS A 39 12.18 27.54 -12.66
N PRO A 40 13.11 28.45 -12.35
CA PRO A 40 14.21 28.15 -11.46
C PRO A 40 13.76 27.73 -10.07
N ASN A 41 12.75 28.40 -9.51
CA ASN A 41 12.23 28.08 -8.18
C ASN A 41 11.48 26.74 -8.19
N LEU A 42 10.71 26.45 -9.23
CA LEU A 42 10.07 25.13 -9.38
C LEU A 42 11.09 24.01 -9.51
N ALA A 43 12.21 24.23 -10.19
CA ALA A 43 13.29 23.25 -10.29
C ALA A 43 13.91 22.99 -8.89
N ARG A 44 14.29 24.05 -8.15
CA ARG A 44 14.80 23.94 -6.77
C ARG A 44 13.80 23.21 -5.86
N PHE A 45 12.51 23.51 -5.98
CA PHE A 45 11.46 22.82 -5.23
C PHE A 45 11.42 21.33 -5.53
N VAL A 46 11.49 20.93 -6.81
CA VAL A 46 11.51 19.51 -7.21
C VAL A 46 12.76 18.81 -6.69
N ASP A 47 13.94 19.41 -6.85
CA ASP A 47 15.21 18.87 -6.36
C ASP A 47 15.16 18.67 -4.84
N TYR A 48 14.69 19.67 -4.09
CA TYR A 48 14.49 19.58 -2.65
C TYR A 48 13.56 18.42 -2.26
N LEU A 49 12.41 18.27 -2.95
CA LEU A 49 11.49 17.17 -2.68
C LEU A 49 12.13 15.80 -2.99
N GLN A 50 12.94 15.68 -4.04
CA GLN A 50 13.63 14.44 -4.39
C GLN A 50 14.67 14.05 -3.35
N ASP A 51 15.39 15.02 -2.80
CA ASP A 51 16.41 14.78 -1.78
C ASP A 51 15.83 14.39 -0.42
N HIS A 52 14.67 14.93 -0.07
CA HIS A 52 14.10 14.79 1.29
C HIS A 52 12.94 13.81 1.39
N LEU A 53 12.25 13.48 0.28
CA LEU A 53 11.04 12.68 0.30
C LEU A 53 11.15 11.41 -0.55
N ALA A 54 10.27 10.45 -0.25
CA ALA A 54 10.07 9.29 -1.13
C ALA A 54 9.50 9.75 -2.49
N GLY A 55 9.92 9.13 -3.59
CA GLY A 55 9.51 9.47 -4.95
C GLY A 55 7.99 9.58 -5.16
N THR A 56 7.20 8.74 -4.48
CA THR A 56 5.72 8.82 -4.48
C THR A 56 5.19 10.10 -3.83
N SER A 57 5.81 10.56 -2.74
CA SER A 57 5.44 11.81 -2.07
C SER A 57 5.84 13.01 -2.92
N CYS A 58 7.07 13.00 -3.46
CA CYS A 58 7.55 14.00 -4.39
C CYS A 58 6.58 14.16 -5.57
N LYS A 59 6.22 13.05 -6.24
CA LYS A 59 5.24 13.06 -7.33
C LYS A 59 3.89 13.63 -6.90
N THR A 60 3.41 13.29 -5.71
CA THR A 60 2.13 13.79 -5.20
C THR A 60 2.17 15.30 -5.02
N TYR A 61 3.20 15.84 -4.39
CA TYR A 61 3.32 17.28 -4.17
C TYR A 61 3.53 18.05 -5.47
N CYS A 62 4.34 17.53 -6.40
CA CYS A 62 4.49 18.10 -7.73
C CYS A 62 3.16 18.11 -8.51
N ALA A 63 2.38 17.03 -8.45
CA ALA A 63 1.07 16.96 -9.09
C ALA A 63 0.06 17.94 -8.48
N GLN A 64 0.09 18.13 -7.15
CA GLN A 64 -0.77 19.10 -6.47
C GLN A 64 -0.37 20.54 -6.82
N MET A 65 0.92 20.85 -6.86
CA MET A 65 1.43 22.16 -7.32
C MET A 65 0.98 22.43 -8.75
N LYS A 66 1.19 21.46 -9.64
CA LYS A 66 0.75 21.55 -11.05
C LYS A 66 -0.76 21.78 -11.18
N ALA A 67 -1.57 21.08 -10.38
CA ALA A 67 -3.02 21.24 -10.40
C ALA A 67 -3.47 22.65 -9.95
N VAL A 68 -2.85 23.19 -8.90
CA VAL A 68 -3.13 24.56 -8.44
C VAL A 68 -2.71 25.59 -9.48
N MET A 69 -1.50 25.48 -10.04
CA MET A 69 -1.04 26.39 -11.09
C MET A 69 -1.95 26.36 -12.34
N ASN A 70 -2.43 25.18 -12.75
CA ASN A 70 -3.38 25.07 -13.89
C ASN A 70 -4.71 25.78 -13.60
N ILE A 71 -5.24 25.67 -12.40
CA ILE A 71 -6.52 26.32 -12.03
C ILE A 71 -6.41 27.84 -12.12
N TYR A 72 -5.28 28.40 -11.71
CA TYR A 72 -5.06 29.84 -11.64
C TYR A 72 -4.22 30.38 -12.81
N SER A 73 -4.10 29.60 -13.90
CA SER A 73 -3.31 30.00 -15.08
C SER A 73 -3.88 31.20 -15.85
N GLU A 74 -5.16 31.48 -15.67
CA GLU A 74 -5.79 32.68 -16.25
C GLU A 74 -5.55 33.94 -15.40
N ASP A 75 -5.39 33.77 -14.08
CA ASP A 75 -5.15 34.88 -13.13
C ASP A 75 -3.67 35.26 -13.01
N PHE A 76 -2.78 34.28 -13.26
CA PHE A 76 -1.34 34.43 -13.12
C PHE A 76 -0.60 33.91 -14.35
N SER A 77 0.31 34.71 -14.89
CA SER A 77 1.13 34.31 -16.04
C SER A 77 2.34 33.48 -15.60
N PHE A 78 2.38 32.21 -16.01
CA PHE A 78 3.52 31.32 -15.75
C PHE A 78 4.41 31.18 -16.98
N GLN A 79 5.70 30.95 -16.77
CA GLN A 79 6.68 30.77 -17.84
C GLN A 79 6.37 29.49 -18.64
N LYS A 80 6.30 29.55 -19.98
CA LYS A 80 5.99 28.42 -20.87
C LYS A 80 6.85 27.19 -20.56
N GLY A 81 6.22 26.02 -20.42
CA GLY A 81 6.87 24.73 -20.19
C GLY A 81 7.22 24.42 -18.73
N TRP A 82 6.66 25.17 -17.78
CA TRP A 82 6.78 24.89 -16.34
C TRP A 82 6.21 23.52 -15.96
N GLU A 83 5.21 23.03 -16.66
CA GLU A 83 4.55 21.74 -16.40
C GLU A 83 5.51 20.55 -16.52
N LYS A 84 6.55 20.70 -17.35
CA LYS A 84 7.57 19.65 -17.52
C LYS A 84 8.45 19.51 -16.28
N ILE A 85 8.73 20.62 -15.59
CA ILE A 85 9.54 20.63 -14.36
C ILE A 85 8.85 19.84 -13.25
N LEU A 86 7.53 20.01 -13.10
CA LEU A 86 6.72 19.31 -12.10
C LEU A 86 6.35 17.87 -12.52
N SER A 87 6.85 17.37 -13.64
CA SER A 87 6.59 16.02 -14.14
C SER A 87 7.67 15.03 -13.69
N VAL A 88 7.57 14.59 -12.43
CA VAL A 88 8.52 13.64 -11.82
C VAL A 88 8.18 12.20 -12.21
N LYS A 89 9.17 11.43 -12.66
CA LYS A 89 9.03 10.00 -12.93
C LYS A 89 8.86 9.23 -11.61
N ASN A 90 8.05 8.18 -11.61
CA ASN A 90 8.02 7.26 -10.47
C ASN A 90 9.26 6.38 -10.50
N ASP A 91 9.93 6.30 -9.37
CA ASP A 91 10.77 5.17 -9.08
C ASP A 91 9.84 3.96 -8.90
N THR A 92 9.97 2.97 -9.75
CA THR A 92 9.34 1.66 -9.54
C THR A 92 10.10 0.99 -8.40
N SER A 93 9.70 1.27 -7.17
CA SER A 93 10.25 0.52 -6.04
C SER A 93 9.80 -0.93 -6.18
N GLU A 94 10.75 -1.84 -6.29
CA GLU A 94 10.49 -3.26 -6.10
C GLU A 94 9.68 -3.45 -4.83
N GLN A 95 8.71 -4.36 -4.89
CA GLN A 95 7.78 -4.57 -3.80
C GLN A 95 7.95 -5.99 -3.27
N ILE A 96 7.84 -6.15 -1.96
CA ILE A 96 7.93 -7.44 -1.31
C ILE A 96 6.56 -8.11 -1.18
N TYR A 97 6.58 -9.44 -1.11
CA TYR A 97 5.46 -10.31 -0.73
C TYR A 97 5.98 -11.41 0.21
N LEU A 98 5.10 -12.11 0.90
CA LEU A 98 5.45 -13.30 1.67
C LEU A 98 5.32 -14.55 0.78
N THR A 99 6.30 -15.46 0.88
CA THR A 99 6.19 -16.80 0.32
C THR A 99 5.13 -17.61 1.05
N ASP A 100 4.74 -18.78 0.49
CA ASP A 100 3.77 -19.67 1.16
C ASP A 100 4.24 -20.08 2.57
N ASP A 101 5.52 -20.40 2.73
CA ASP A 101 6.08 -20.78 4.03
C ASP A 101 6.15 -19.62 5.02
N GLU A 102 6.52 -18.42 4.56
CA GLU A 102 6.51 -17.22 5.39
C GLU A 102 5.07 -16.87 5.83
N LEU A 103 4.10 -16.94 4.92
CA LEU A 103 2.70 -16.70 5.27
C LEU A 103 2.18 -17.75 6.26
N ARG A 104 2.57 -19.02 6.11
CA ARG A 104 2.20 -20.09 7.06
C ARG A 104 2.76 -19.79 8.44
N ARG A 105 4.04 -19.43 8.57
CA ARG A 105 4.64 -19.03 9.87
C ARG A 105 3.90 -17.86 10.51
N VAL A 106 3.49 -16.87 9.72
CA VAL A 106 2.70 -15.75 10.25
C VAL A 106 1.30 -16.22 10.69
N ILE A 107 0.64 -17.11 9.96
CA ILE A 107 -0.69 -17.65 10.36
C ILE A 107 -0.59 -18.44 11.68
N GLU A 108 0.50 -19.16 11.88
CA GLU A 108 0.77 -19.99 13.07
C GLU A 108 1.27 -19.17 14.27
N TYR A 109 1.66 -17.92 14.07
CA TYR A 109 2.13 -17.04 15.14
C TYR A 109 1.08 -16.88 16.23
N CYS A 110 1.52 -16.90 17.49
CA CYS A 110 0.67 -16.70 18.67
C CYS A 110 0.87 -15.28 19.23
N PRO A 111 -0.08 -14.37 19.06
CA PRO A 111 0.01 -13.03 19.63
C PRO A 111 0.08 -13.04 21.16
N ASP A 112 0.96 -12.20 21.74
CA ASP A 112 1.09 -12.04 23.19
C ASP A 112 0.20 -10.91 23.76
N THR A 113 -0.20 -9.98 22.89
CA THR A 113 -0.99 -8.81 23.27
C THR A 113 -2.21 -8.66 22.37
N ARG A 114 -3.24 -7.94 22.89
CA ARG A 114 -4.42 -7.60 22.08
C ARG A 114 -4.05 -6.88 20.80
N THR A 115 -3.17 -5.88 20.87
CA THR A 115 -2.76 -5.11 19.69
C THR A 115 -2.10 -6.02 18.64
N GLU A 116 -1.29 -7.00 19.09
CA GLU A 116 -0.76 -8.01 18.18
C GLU A 116 -1.85 -8.88 17.58
N ALA A 117 -2.84 -9.33 18.37
CA ALA A 117 -3.96 -10.12 17.87
C ALA A 117 -4.77 -9.35 16.81
N VAL A 118 -5.01 -8.05 17.02
CA VAL A 118 -5.68 -7.17 16.05
C VAL A 118 -4.90 -7.12 14.74
N VAL A 119 -3.62 -6.76 14.80
CA VAL A 119 -2.77 -6.63 13.61
C VAL A 119 -2.59 -7.97 12.90
N HIS A 120 -2.40 -9.03 13.64
CA HIS A 120 -2.24 -10.39 13.15
C HIS A 120 -3.47 -10.86 12.36
N GLN A 121 -4.67 -10.79 12.95
CA GLN A 121 -5.91 -11.18 12.28
C GLN A 121 -6.21 -10.31 11.06
N GLN A 122 -6.02 -8.99 11.15
CA GLN A 122 -6.20 -8.08 10.02
C GLN A 122 -5.22 -8.37 8.89
N PHE A 123 -3.97 -8.66 9.22
CA PHE A 123 -2.96 -9.01 8.22
C PHE A 123 -3.27 -10.32 7.51
N ILE A 124 -3.62 -11.38 8.28
CA ILE A 124 -4.01 -12.68 7.71
C ILE A 124 -5.21 -12.53 6.77
N LEU A 125 -6.26 -11.83 7.20
CA LEU A 125 -7.42 -11.55 6.33
C LEU A 125 -7.00 -10.79 5.07
N SER A 126 -6.10 -9.80 5.19
CA SER A 126 -5.59 -9.08 4.03
C SER A 126 -4.82 -10.00 3.07
N ALA A 127 -4.04 -10.94 3.60
CA ALA A 127 -3.27 -11.91 2.80
C ALA A 127 -4.14 -13.00 2.16
N LEU A 128 -5.25 -13.40 2.79
CA LEU A 128 -6.12 -14.46 2.29
C LEU A 128 -7.28 -13.93 1.43
N VAL A 129 -7.75 -12.70 1.70
CA VAL A 129 -8.88 -12.08 0.98
C VAL A 129 -8.40 -11.10 -0.09
N GLY A 130 -7.18 -10.59 0.05
CA GLY A 130 -6.64 -9.56 -0.84
C GLY A 130 -7.28 -8.18 -0.65
N ALA A 131 -8.16 -7.98 0.33
CA ALA A 131 -8.84 -6.71 0.56
C ALA A 131 -7.89 -5.63 1.11
N ARG A 132 -8.24 -4.36 0.88
CA ARG A 132 -7.52 -3.24 1.51
C ARG A 132 -7.78 -3.22 3.01
N HIS A 133 -6.82 -2.73 3.79
CA HIS A 133 -6.94 -2.66 5.25
C HIS A 133 -8.26 -2.02 5.72
N GLY A 134 -8.67 -0.90 5.14
CA GLY A 134 -9.95 -0.27 5.47
C GLY A 134 -11.20 -1.09 5.09
N ASP A 135 -11.11 -2.02 4.15
CA ASP A 135 -12.20 -2.95 3.81
C ASP A 135 -12.22 -4.14 4.78
N ILE A 136 -11.03 -4.63 5.24
CA ILE A 136 -10.88 -5.78 6.15
C ILE A 136 -11.64 -5.59 7.46
N VAL A 137 -11.46 -4.45 8.14
CA VAL A 137 -12.09 -4.16 9.45
C VAL A 137 -13.62 -4.11 9.39
N ARG A 138 -14.20 -4.07 8.20
CA ARG A 138 -15.64 -3.98 7.97
C ARG A 138 -16.27 -5.30 7.54
N LEU A 139 -15.45 -6.28 7.20
CA LEU A 139 -15.94 -7.61 6.90
C LEU A 139 -16.59 -8.24 8.13
N ASN A 140 -17.63 -9.02 7.91
CA ASN A 140 -18.30 -9.78 8.95
C ASN A 140 -18.99 -11.00 8.33
N THR A 141 -19.71 -11.78 9.14
CA THR A 141 -20.39 -13.00 8.70
C THR A 141 -21.42 -12.76 7.59
N THR A 142 -22.02 -11.56 7.50
CA THR A 142 -23.00 -11.25 6.42
C THR A 142 -22.35 -11.13 5.04
N ASN A 143 -21.01 -11.00 5.00
CA ASN A 143 -20.24 -11.04 3.76
C ASN A 143 -20.01 -12.46 3.24
N ILE A 144 -20.28 -13.47 4.04
CA ILE A 144 -20.11 -14.89 3.65
C ILE A 144 -21.34 -15.34 2.89
N ARG A 145 -21.15 -15.81 1.65
CA ARG A 145 -22.22 -16.33 0.76
C ARG A 145 -21.67 -17.48 -0.07
N ASP A 146 -22.29 -18.64 0.04
CA ASP A 146 -22.00 -19.83 -0.80
C ASP A 146 -20.50 -20.18 -0.92
N GLY A 147 -19.76 -20.09 0.21
CA GLY A 147 -18.33 -20.38 0.22
C GLY A 147 -17.43 -19.22 -0.26
N TYR A 148 -17.99 -18.04 -0.46
CA TYR A 148 -17.26 -16.84 -0.89
C TYR A 148 -17.40 -15.71 0.12
N ILE A 149 -16.39 -14.82 0.15
CA ILE A 149 -16.46 -13.53 0.82
C ILE A 149 -16.81 -12.47 -0.22
N CYS A 150 -18.00 -11.87 -0.07
CA CYS A 150 -18.54 -10.87 -0.99
C CYS A 150 -18.60 -9.50 -0.33
N TYR A 151 -17.94 -8.50 -0.92
CA TYR A 151 -17.96 -7.13 -0.41
C TYR A 151 -17.83 -6.08 -1.52
N VAL A 152 -18.12 -4.83 -1.20
CA VAL A 152 -17.88 -3.68 -2.08
C VAL A 152 -16.72 -2.87 -1.51
N SER A 153 -15.66 -2.71 -2.31
CA SER A 153 -14.50 -1.92 -1.88
C SER A 153 -14.84 -0.45 -1.72
N GLN A 154 -14.50 0.15 -0.58
CA GLN A 154 -14.77 1.57 -0.30
C GLN A 154 -14.11 2.54 -1.27
N LYS A 155 -12.90 2.21 -1.71
CA LYS A 155 -12.10 3.11 -2.55
C LYS A 155 -12.53 3.12 -4.01
N THR A 156 -12.94 1.96 -4.53
CA THR A 156 -13.23 1.78 -5.96
C THR A 156 -14.69 1.57 -6.25
N HIS A 157 -15.52 1.33 -5.23
CA HIS A 157 -16.94 0.98 -5.31
C HIS A 157 -17.22 -0.28 -6.17
N LEU A 158 -16.18 -1.10 -6.41
CA LEU A 158 -16.30 -2.35 -7.15
C LEU A 158 -16.60 -3.51 -6.20
N LYS A 159 -17.43 -4.44 -6.70
CA LYS A 159 -17.70 -5.70 -6.00
C LYS A 159 -16.49 -6.62 -6.11
N ALA A 160 -16.13 -7.25 -5.00
CA ALA A 160 -15.19 -8.36 -4.92
C ALA A 160 -15.92 -9.62 -4.47
N THR A 161 -15.58 -10.73 -5.07
CA THR A 161 -16.02 -12.07 -4.69
C THR A 161 -14.77 -12.94 -4.61
N VAL A 162 -14.45 -13.37 -3.39
CA VAL A 162 -13.19 -14.05 -3.07
C VAL A 162 -13.51 -15.42 -2.53
N PRO A 163 -12.95 -16.52 -3.06
CA PRO A 163 -13.09 -17.84 -2.46
C PRO A 163 -12.64 -17.81 -0.99
N MET A 164 -13.46 -18.34 -0.11
CA MET A 164 -13.23 -18.28 1.33
C MET A 164 -12.35 -19.45 1.79
N SER A 165 -11.17 -19.16 2.31
CA SER A 165 -10.37 -20.18 3.00
C SER A 165 -10.93 -20.46 4.40
N GLU A 166 -10.63 -21.65 4.94
CA GLU A 166 -11.06 -22.04 6.29
C GLU A 166 -10.49 -21.10 7.37
N THR A 167 -9.25 -20.65 7.22
CA THR A 167 -8.64 -19.66 8.13
C THR A 167 -9.39 -18.32 8.11
N ALA A 168 -9.73 -17.82 6.92
CA ALA A 168 -10.52 -16.58 6.80
C ALA A 168 -11.92 -16.75 7.41
N ARG A 169 -12.57 -17.91 7.20
CA ARG A 169 -13.84 -18.24 7.84
C ARG A 169 -13.73 -18.17 9.36
N LYS A 170 -12.75 -18.86 9.93
CA LYS A 170 -12.53 -18.88 11.39
C LYS A 170 -12.32 -17.49 11.97
N ILE A 171 -11.58 -16.61 11.31
CA ILE A 171 -11.41 -15.23 11.75
C ILE A 171 -12.76 -14.48 11.72
N LEU A 172 -13.51 -14.60 10.63
CA LEU A 172 -14.79 -13.89 10.47
C LEU A 172 -15.88 -14.39 11.42
N THR A 173 -15.85 -15.68 11.80
CA THR A 173 -16.80 -16.29 12.73
C THR A 173 -16.33 -16.24 14.20
N GLY A 174 -15.12 -15.75 14.48
CA GLY A 174 -14.55 -15.70 15.82
C GLY A 174 -14.07 -17.05 16.33
N GLU A 175 -13.78 -18.00 15.45
CA GLU A 175 -13.27 -19.34 15.79
C GLU A 175 -11.75 -19.44 15.62
N PHE A 176 -11.07 -18.35 15.23
CA PHE A 176 -9.64 -18.35 15.02
C PHE A 176 -8.88 -18.06 16.33
N PHE A 177 -8.28 -19.10 16.88
CA PHE A 177 -7.44 -19.01 18.07
C PHE A 177 -6.11 -19.69 17.83
N ASN A 178 -5.03 -18.97 17.97
CA ASN A 178 -3.69 -19.54 18.10
C ASN A 178 -3.41 -19.69 19.60
N LYS A 179 -3.32 -20.91 20.10
CA LYS A 179 -3.08 -21.21 21.53
C LYS A 179 -1.62 -20.99 21.91
N PRO A 180 -1.38 -20.66 23.19
CA PRO A 180 -2.29 -20.08 24.17
C PRO A 180 -2.00 -18.60 24.37
N LEU A 181 -2.96 -17.77 24.22
CA LEU A 181 -2.94 -16.44 24.85
C LEU A 181 -2.84 -16.67 26.37
N ARG A 182 -1.65 -16.53 26.91
CA ARG A 182 -1.34 -16.82 28.32
C ARG A 182 -2.06 -15.89 29.30
N LEU A 183 -2.73 -14.86 28.81
CA LEU A 183 -3.21 -13.75 29.63
C LEU A 183 -4.72 -13.48 29.55
N PHE A 184 -5.46 -14.08 28.62
CA PHE A 184 -6.88 -13.76 28.45
C PHE A 184 -7.70 -15.04 28.37
N ALA A 185 -8.41 -15.34 29.46
CA ALA A 185 -9.44 -16.34 29.46
C ALA A 185 -10.55 -15.91 28.51
N GLU A 186 -10.88 -16.76 27.51
CA GLU A 186 -12.13 -16.86 26.74
C GLU A 186 -13.04 -15.61 26.60
N SER A 187 -12.50 -14.40 26.53
CA SER A 187 -13.34 -13.24 26.33
C SER A 187 -13.77 -13.14 24.87
N ASP A 188 -15.04 -12.80 24.61
CA ASP A 188 -15.58 -12.50 23.27
C ASP A 188 -14.79 -11.42 22.52
N TYR A 189 -13.95 -10.74 23.24
CA TYR A 189 -13.13 -9.62 22.86
C TYR A 189 -12.01 -9.98 21.88
N GLU A 190 -11.42 -11.17 21.98
CA GLU A 190 -10.34 -11.61 21.08
C GLU A 190 -10.85 -12.27 19.81
N LYS A 191 -12.05 -12.83 19.90
CA LYS A 191 -12.69 -13.52 18.80
C LYS A 191 -12.79 -12.66 17.53
N PHE A 192 -12.97 -11.36 17.71
CA PHE A 192 -13.17 -10.41 16.63
C PHE A 192 -12.15 -9.26 16.67
N ALA A 193 -10.95 -9.53 17.12
CA ALA A 193 -9.89 -8.54 17.22
C ALA A 193 -9.66 -7.78 15.90
N TYR A 194 -9.85 -8.42 14.75
CA TYR A 194 -9.70 -7.78 13.44
C TYR A 194 -10.63 -6.58 13.21
N ARG A 195 -11.70 -6.40 14.00
CA ARG A 195 -12.61 -5.25 13.88
C ARG A 195 -12.12 -3.99 14.57
N ASP A 196 -11.12 -4.11 15.42
CA ASP A 196 -10.57 -2.97 16.14
C ASP A 196 -9.76 -2.07 15.20
N THR A 197 -9.79 -0.79 15.51
CA THR A 197 -8.98 0.19 14.78
C THR A 197 -7.65 0.42 15.47
N VAL A 198 -6.58 0.35 14.69
CA VAL A 198 -5.25 0.78 15.09
C VAL A 198 -4.73 1.83 14.10
N SER A 199 -3.85 2.72 14.55
CA SER A 199 -3.23 3.68 13.63
C SER A 199 -2.34 2.97 12.61
N ASP A 200 -2.19 3.54 11.41
CA ASP A 200 -1.31 2.97 10.38
C ASP A 200 0.14 2.79 10.88
N THR A 201 0.62 3.69 11.72
CA THR A 201 1.95 3.61 12.33
C THR A 201 2.03 2.41 13.26
N THR A 202 1.09 2.29 14.21
CA THR A 202 1.01 1.14 15.13
C THR A 202 0.88 -0.16 14.38
N PHE A 203 0.00 -0.22 13.37
CA PHE A 203 -0.16 -1.42 12.54
C PHE A 203 1.16 -1.86 11.90
N ASN A 204 1.86 -0.93 11.25
CA ASN A 204 3.10 -1.24 10.56
C ASN A 204 4.22 -1.65 11.53
N ASP A 205 4.33 -1.02 12.70
CA ASP A 205 5.38 -1.34 13.68
C ASP A 205 5.13 -2.71 14.31
N VAL A 206 3.88 -3.02 14.67
CA VAL A 206 3.51 -4.34 15.22
C VAL A 206 3.65 -5.42 14.15
N LEU A 207 3.25 -5.18 12.90
CA LEU A 207 3.42 -6.13 11.82
C LEU A 207 4.91 -6.44 11.58
N ARG A 208 5.79 -5.44 11.59
CA ARG A 208 7.24 -5.66 11.48
C ARG A 208 7.76 -6.53 12.62
N ARG A 209 7.28 -6.29 13.85
CA ARG A 209 7.63 -7.13 15.00
C ARG A 209 7.18 -8.57 14.79
N ILE A 210 5.93 -8.80 14.39
CA ILE A 210 5.41 -10.15 14.07
C ILE A 210 6.25 -10.81 12.99
N CYS A 211 6.51 -10.13 11.86
CA CYS A 211 7.34 -10.67 10.79
C CYS A 211 8.75 -11.06 11.27
N ARG A 212 9.35 -10.23 12.13
CA ARG A 212 10.66 -10.52 12.72
C ARG A 212 10.62 -11.76 13.61
N LEU A 213 9.57 -11.92 14.43
CA LEU A 213 9.39 -13.09 15.30
C LEU A 213 9.04 -14.38 14.54
N CYS A 214 8.58 -14.23 13.29
CA CYS A 214 8.34 -15.33 12.36
C CYS A 214 9.54 -15.62 11.43
N ASP A 215 10.74 -15.12 11.74
CA ASP A 215 11.98 -15.33 10.98
C ASP A 215 11.84 -14.95 9.49
N ILE A 216 11.20 -13.80 9.21
CA ILE A 216 11.08 -13.24 7.86
C ILE A 216 12.22 -12.25 7.66
N ASP A 217 13.45 -12.74 7.63
CA ASP A 217 14.68 -11.95 7.71
C ASP A 217 15.54 -12.00 6.45
N GLU A 218 15.09 -12.66 5.39
CA GLU A 218 15.78 -12.68 4.09
C GLU A 218 16.23 -11.26 3.70
N PRO A 219 17.53 -11.06 3.35
CA PRO A 219 18.01 -9.75 2.90
C PRO A 219 17.35 -9.32 1.59
N ILE A 220 16.66 -8.20 1.61
CA ILE A 220 16.02 -7.62 0.43
C ILE A 220 16.69 -6.30 0.08
N THR A 221 17.06 -6.14 -1.18
CA THR A 221 17.62 -4.91 -1.72
C THR A 221 16.54 -4.15 -2.47
N LEU A 222 16.21 -2.96 -2.00
CA LEU A 222 15.21 -2.08 -2.63
C LEU A 222 15.80 -0.70 -2.92
N TYR A 223 15.37 -0.09 -4.02
CA TYR A 223 15.65 1.30 -4.31
C TYR A 223 14.62 2.19 -3.60
N ARG A 224 15.07 3.04 -2.67
CA ARG A 224 14.20 3.95 -1.90
C ARG A 224 14.88 5.31 -1.72
N ARG A 225 14.15 6.39 -1.96
CA ARG A 225 14.61 7.77 -1.75
C ARG A 225 15.96 8.05 -2.41
N GLY A 226 16.12 7.66 -3.67
CA GLY A 226 17.36 7.88 -4.41
C GLY A 226 18.54 6.97 -4.00
N LYS A 227 18.34 5.99 -3.10
CA LYS A 227 19.41 5.12 -2.59
C LYS A 227 18.98 3.65 -2.65
N THR A 228 19.95 2.78 -2.91
CA THR A 228 19.79 1.33 -2.76
C THR A 228 19.97 0.97 -1.28
N VAL A 229 18.97 0.32 -0.69
CA VAL A 229 18.96 -0.09 0.71
C VAL A 229 18.77 -1.59 0.78
N THR A 230 19.70 -2.29 1.44
CA THR A 230 19.60 -3.74 1.73
C THR A 230 19.31 -3.93 3.21
N GLU A 231 18.17 -4.53 3.52
CA GLU A 231 17.70 -4.74 4.88
C GLU A 231 16.92 -6.05 4.97
N PRO A 232 16.76 -6.63 6.18
CA PRO A 232 15.88 -7.78 6.36
C PRO A 232 14.46 -7.50 5.91
N LYS A 233 13.82 -8.47 5.25
CA LYS A 233 12.48 -8.37 4.64
C LYS A 233 11.42 -7.83 5.58
N TRP A 234 11.46 -8.22 6.88
CA TRP A 234 10.51 -7.73 7.87
C TRP A 234 10.50 -6.20 8.03
N LYS A 235 11.64 -5.51 7.83
CA LYS A 235 11.72 -4.04 7.92
C LYS A 235 10.86 -3.32 6.87
N PHE A 236 10.59 -3.99 5.77
CA PHE A 236 9.76 -3.46 4.68
C PHE A 236 8.28 -3.80 4.82
N ALA A 237 7.89 -4.56 5.85
CA ALA A 237 6.50 -4.92 6.08
C ALA A 237 5.62 -3.68 6.35
N SER A 238 4.44 -3.68 5.76
CA SER A 238 3.43 -2.63 5.89
C SER A 238 2.03 -3.19 5.64
N SER A 239 0.99 -2.42 5.94
CA SER A 239 -0.41 -2.82 5.75
C SER A 239 -0.73 -3.31 4.33
N HIS A 240 0.01 -2.87 3.31
CA HIS A 240 -0.16 -3.36 1.94
C HIS A 240 0.50 -4.71 1.65
N LEU A 241 1.38 -5.21 2.54
CA LEU A 241 2.10 -6.48 2.34
C LEU A 241 1.13 -7.65 2.18
N GLY A 242 0.09 -7.75 3.02
CA GLY A 242 -0.90 -8.84 2.92
C GLY A 242 -1.57 -8.89 1.55
N ARG A 243 -2.05 -7.74 1.07
CA ARG A 243 -2.69 -7.66 -0.25
C ARG A 243 -1.74 -7.98 -1.42
N ARG A 244 -0.46 -7.59 -1.33
CA ARG A 244 0.56 -7.98 -2.31
C ARG A 244 0.84 -9.48 -2.28
N THR A 245 0.94 -10.03 -1.07
CA THR A 245 1.08 -11.47 -0.86
C THR A 245 -0.06 -12.23 -1.51
N ALA A 246 -1.32 -11.85 -1.25
CA ALA A 246 -2.48 -12.44 -1.90
C ALA A 246 -2.36 -12.43 -3.43
N ALA A 247 -2.08 -11.27 -4.02
CA ALA A 247 -2.00 -11.12 -5.47
C ALA A 247 -0.86 -11.95 -6.07
N THR A 248 0.31 -11.93 -5.44
CA THR A 248 1.50 -12.60 -5.95
C THR A 248 1.37 -14.12 -5.80
N LEU A 249 0.89 -14.62 -4.66
CA LEU A 249 0.68 -16.06 -4.47
C LEU A 249 -0.40 -16.59 -5.41
N LEU A 250 -1.53 -15.89 -5.57
CA LEU A 250 -2.55 -16.28 -6.55
C LEU A 250 -1.95 -16.39 -7.96
N TYR A 251 -1.10 -15.47 -8.37
CA TYR A 251 -0.42 -15.51 -9.65
C TYR A 251 0.54 -16.71 -9.76
N LEU A 252 1.36 -16.94 -8.74
CA LEU A 252 2.31 -18.07 -8.69
C LEU A 252 1.61 -19.43 -8.70
N HIS A 253 0.40 -19.50 -8.13
CA HIS A 253 -0.46 -20.69 -8.17
C HIS A 253 -1.34 -20.77 -9.42
N GLY A 254 -1.02 -20.03 -10.48
CA GLY A 254 -1.65 -20.16 -11.78
C GLY A 254 -2.99 -19.40 -11.98
N CYS A 255 -3.39 -18.55 -11.02
CA CYS A 255 -4.56 -17.73 -11.21
C CYS A 255 -4.26 -16.63 -12.25
N ASP A 256 -5.12 -16.48 -13.24
CA ASP A 256 -4.96 -15.46 -14.27
C ASP A 256 -5.10 -14.03 -13.73
N ILE A 257 -4.41 -13.10 -14.35
CA ILE A 257 -4.31 -11.72 -13.87
C ILE A 257 -5.65 -10.97 -13.89
N TYR A 258 -6.56 -11.35 -14.77
CA TYR A 258 -7.90 -10.76 -14.83
C TYR A 258 -8.71 -11.18 -13.60
N SER A 259 -8.70 -12.46 -13.25
CA SER A 259 -9.33 -12.99 -12.04
C SER A 259 -8.75 -12.38 -10.78
N ILE A 260 -7.42 -12.25 -10.69
CA ILE A 260 -6.75 -11.55 -9.57
C ILE A 260 -7.21 -10.10 -9.49
N SER A 261 -7.30 -9.39 -10.60
CA SER A 261 -7.78 -8.00 -10.64
C SER A 261 -9.21 -7.87 -10.08
N ARG A 262 -10.08 -8.82 -10.38
CA ARG A 262 -11.46 -8.89 -9.87
C ARG A 262 -11.52 -9.20 -8.38
N ILE A 263 -10.75 -10.17 -7.90
CA ILE A 263 -10.61 -10.50 -6.47
C ILE A 263 -10.15 -9.28 -5.68
N LEU A 264 -9.18 -8.55 -6.22
CA LEU A 264 -8.66 -7.35 -5.58
C LEU A 264 -9.55 -6.09 -5.73
N ALA A 265 -10.65 -6.15 -6.44
CA ALA A 265 -11.48 -4.99 -6.79
C ALA A 265 -10.64 -3.83 -7.35
N HIS A 266 -9.80 -4.13 -8.37
CA HIS A 266 -9.03 -3.12 -9.11
C HIS A 266 -9.86 -2.59 -10.28
N SER A 267 -9.68 -1.30 -10.59
CA SER A 267 -10.32 -0.66 -11.74
C SER A 267 -9.68 -1.04 -13.08
N SER A 268 -8.46 -1.59 -13.07
CA SER A 268 -7.78 -2.09 -14.28
C SER A 268 -6.84 -3.25 -13.98
N VAL A 269 -6.69 -4.14 -14.95
CA VAL A 269 -5.75 -5.27 -14.92
C VAL A 269 -4.30 -4.78 -14.90
N GLU A 270 -4.02 -3.69 -15.60
CA GLU A 270 -2.69 -3.08 -15.65
C GLU A 270 -2.20 -2.65 -14.26
N MET A 271 -3.12 -2.17 -13.40
CA MET A 271 -2.78 -1.85 -12.01
C MET A 271 -2.34 -3.10 -11.23
N THR A 272 -3.00 -4.24 -11.47
CA THR A 272 -2.64 -5.52 -10.87
C THR A 272 -1.24 -5.95 -11.32
N ALA A 273 -1.00 -5.97 -12.62
CA ALA A 273 0.28 -6.37 -13.21
C ALA A 273 1.46 -5.54 -12.65
N LYS A 274 1.34 -4.23 -12.71
CA LYS A 274 2.47 -3.33 -12.38
C LYS A 274 2.73 -3.17 -10.88
N ARG A 275 1.72 -3.34 -10.02
CA ARG A 275 1.84 -2.97 -8.60
C ARG A 275 1.76 -4.13 -7.62
N TYR A 276 1.17 -5.23 -8.04
CA TYR A 276 0.86 -6.31 -7.10
C TYR A 276 1.51 -7.64 -7.45
N ILE A 277 1.91 -7.85 -8.71
CA ILE A 277 2.66 -9.05 -9.05
C ILE A 277 4.15 -8.77 -8.83
N CYS A 278 4.65 -9.27 -7.72
CA CYS A 278 6.05 -9.09 -7.28
C CYS A 278 6.92 -10.32 -7.63
N ALA A 279 6.37 -11.27 -8.38
CA ALA A 279 7.08 -12.50 -8.70
C ALA A 279 8.25 -12.21 -9.65
N PRO A 280 9.46 -12.72 -9.37
CA PRO A 280 10.56 -12.68 -10.31
C PRO A 280 10.25 -13.55 -11.53
N LEU A 281 10.76 -13.18 -12.69
CA LEU A 281 10.63 -13.96 -13.96
C LEU A 281 11.12 -15.42 -13.83
N ARG A 282 11.86 -15.75 -12.76
CA ARG A 282 12.36 -17.10 -12.50
C ARG A 282 11.27 -18.11 -12.13
N ASN A 283 10.10 -17.65 -11.72
CA ASN A 283 8.95 -18.51 -11.38
C ASN A 283 7.97 -18.61 -12.55
N LEU A 284 8.51 -18.79 -13.77
CA LEU A 284 7.72 -19.27 -14.89
C LEU A 284 7.15 -20.63 -14.47
N SER A 285 5.85 -20.83 -14.64
CA SER A 285 5.19 -22.10 -14.30
C SER A 285 5.90 -23.28 -14.97
N GLU A 286 5.86 -24.46 -14.35
CA GLU A 286 6.39 -25.69 -14.95
C GLU A 286 5.82 -25.92 -16.36
N GLU A 287 4.55 -25.54 -16.58
CA GLU A 287 3.90 -25.57 -17.88
C GLU A 287 4.59 -24.67 -18.91
N THR A 288 4.98 -23.45 -18.51
CA THR A 288 5.72 -22.54 -19.38
C THR A 288 7.13 -23.09 -19.70
N MET A 289 7.80 -23.65 -18.70
CA MET A 289 9.10 -24.31 -18.90
C MET A 289 8.96 -25.55 -19.79
N ALA A 290 7.92 -26.35 -19.60
CA ALA A 290 7.60 -27.52 -20.42
C ALA A 290 7.32 -27.12 -21.90
N PHE A 291 6.57 -26.00 -22.10
CA PHE A 291 6.34 -25.48 -23.43
C PHE A 291 7.66 -25.17 -24.15
N PHE A 292 8.58 -24.45 -23.53
CA PHE A 292 9.87 -24.14 -24.18
C PHE A 292 10.76 -25.36 -24.39
N SER A 293 10.66 -26.39 -23.55
CA SER A 293 11.43 -27.63 -23.71
C SER A 293 10.99 -28.50 -24.88
N GLN A 294 9.81 -28.27 -25.48
CA GLN A 294 9.31 -28.98 -26.65
C GLN A 294 10.04 -28.60 -27.94
N PHE A 295 10.76 -27.47 -27.94
CA PHE A 295 11.43 -26.92 -29.12
C PHE A 295 12.97 -27.06 -29.06
N LYS A 296 13.47 -28.12 -28.43
CA LYS A 296 14.89 -28.47 -28.44
C LYS A 296 15.27 -29.26 -29.68
#